data_b529f7d13488f89c0eae7551e60722cf
#
_entry.id   b529f7d13488f89c0eae7551e60722cf
#
_cell.length_a   1.000
_cell.length_b   1.000
_cell.length_c   1.000
_cell.angle_alpha   90.00
_cell.angle_beta   90.00
_cell.angle_gamma   90.00
#
_symmetry.space_group_name_H-M   'P 1'
#
loop_
_entity.id
_entity.type
_entity.pdbx_description
1 polymer ?
#
loop_
_entity_poly.entity_id
_entity_poly.type
_entity_poly.pdbx_seq_one_letter_code
_entity_poly.pdbx_strand_id
1 'polypeptide(L)'
;MDLLSTAFGFQEKVLNLQSKRLQILASNIANADTPNFKARDFDFETALNEARAGGPLRQTDARHLSAATGGDAAMGYRVPVTAALDGNTVEPGVEQMEFSENTLRYQTSLQLLNRGISGLMTAIKGE
;
A
#
# COMPACT_ATOMS: atom_id res chain seq x y z
N MET A 1 5.33 9.95 -23.90
CA MET A 1 5.60 9.20 -22.69
C MET A 1 6.03 7.82 -23.06
N ASP A 2 7.19 7.45 -22.64
CA ASP A 2 7.77 6.14 -22.91
C ASP A 2 7.00 5.07 -22.10
N LEU A 3 6.71 3.92 -22.72
CA LEU A 3 6.10 2.75 -22.08
C LEU A 3 6.89 2.30 -20.85
N LEU A 4 8.20 2.45 -20.90
CA LEU A 4 9.11 2.10 -19.82
C LEU A 4 8.92 2.99 -18.60
N SER A 5 8.81 4.30 -18.79
CA SER A 5 8.58 5.24 -17.68
C SER A 5 7.24 5.01 -17.00
N THR A 6 6.23 4.61 -17.77
CA THR A 6 4.91 4.26 -17.24
C THR A 6 4.94 2.98 -16.43
N ALA A 7 5.62 1.94 -16.93
CA ALA A 7 5.74 0.65 -16.22
C ALA A 7 6.52 0.78 -14.92
N PHE A 8 7.66 1.49 -14.93
CA PHE A 8 8.46 1.74 -13.72
C PHE A 8 7.75 2.66 -12.73
N GLY A 9 7.07 3.69 -13.21
CA GLY A 9 6.27 4.56 -12.36
C GLY A 9 5.15 3.82 -11.64
N PHE A 10 4.49 2.88 -12.30
CA PHE A 10 3.49 2.02 -11.66
C PHE A 10 4.12 1.12 -10.59
N GLN A 11 5.26 0.49 -10.91
CA GLN A 11 5.96 -0.37 -9.95
C GLN A 11 6.43 0.38 -8.71
N GLU A 12 6.89 1.62 -8.88
CA GLU A 12 7.22 2.51 -7.77
C GLU A 12 6.01 2.80 -6.89
N LYS A 13 4.85 3.07 -7.49
CA LYS A 13 3.61 3.28 -6.74
C LYS A 13 3.20 2.03 -5.96
N VAL A 14 3.34 0.84 -6.53
CA VAL A 14 3.07 -0.44 -5.84
C VAL A 14 3.98 -0.59 -4.62
N LEU A 15 5.28 -0.34 -4.78
CA LEU A 15 6.24 -0.40 -3.66
C LEU A 15 5.91 0.61 -2.56
N ASN A 16 5.54 1.82 -2.92
CA ASN A 16 5.13 2.84 -1.97
C ASN A 16 3.87 2.45 -1.19
N LEU A 17 2.87 1.89 -1.85
CA LEU A 17 1.65 1.38 -1.20
C LEU A 17 1.96 0.23 -0.24
N GLN A 18 2.82 -0.71 -0.65
CA GLN A 18 3.23 -1.83 0.21
C GLN A 18 4.03 -1.35 1.41
N SER A 19 4.92 -0.39 1.24
CA SER A 19 5.67 0.24 2.33
C SER A 19 4.74 0.96 3.31
N LYS A 20 3.77 1.71 2.80
CA LYS A 20 2.77 2.39 3.63
C LYS A 20 1.93 1.39 4.43
N ARG A 21 1.53 0.28 3.82
CA ARG A 21 0.80 -0.77 4.51
C ARG A 21 1.64 -1.40 5.63
N LEU A 22 2.92 -1.67 5.38
CA LEU A 22 3.84 -2.16 6.42
C LEU A 22 3.91 -1.23 7.63
N GLN A 23 3.97 0.08 7.41
CA GLN A 23 3.98 1.07 8.49
C GLN A 23 2.69 1.04 9.31
N ILE A 24 1.54 0.92 8.65
CA ILE A 24 0.24 0.83 9.32
C ILE A 24 0.15 -0.45 10.15
N LEU A 25 0.52 -1.59 9.59
CA LEU A 25 0.51 -2.88 10.29
C LEU A 25 1.51 -2.89 11.47
N ALA A 26 2.68 -2.30 11.30
CA ALA A 26 3.65 -2.13 12.39
C ALA A 26 3.10 -1.24 13.52
N SER A 27 2.39 -0.18 13.19
CA SER A 27 1.70 0.67 14.17
C SER A 27 0.62 -0.10 14.92
N ASN A 28 -0.17 -0.93 14.23
CA ASN A 28 -1.16 -1.78 14.87
C ASN A 28 -0.50 -2.75 15.88
N ILE A 29 0.56 -3.43 15.47
CA ILE A 29 1.30 -4.36 16.33
C ILE A 29 1.88 -3.64 17.55
N ALA A 30 2.46 -2.46 17.36
CA ALA A 30 3.01 -1.66 18.45
C ALA A 30 1.97 -1.23 19.49
N ASN A 31 0.71 -1.10 19.07
CA ASN A 31 -0.43 -0.70 19.92
C ASN A 31 -1.31 -1.87 20.35
N ALA A 32 -0.83 -3.11 20.26
CA ALA A 32 -1.61 -4.30 20.64
C ALA A 32 -2.08 -4.29 22.11
N ASP A 33 -1.33 -3.63 22.97
CA ASP A 33 -1.64 -3.50 24.41
C ASP A 33 -2.20 -2.12 24.79
N THR A 34 -2.42 -1.24 23.82
CA THR A 34 -2.97 0.11 24.07
C THR A 34 -4.49 0.04 24.22
N PRO A 35 -5.07 0.40 25.39
CA PRO A 35 -6.52 0.39 25.58
C PRO A 35 -7.25 1.28 24.55
N ASN A 36 -8.38 0.80 24.07
CA ASN A 36 -9.22 1.49 23.07
C ASN A 36 -8.55 1.78 21.72
N PHE A 37 -7.39 1.22 21.44
CA PHE A 37 -6.77 1.38 20.13
C PHE A 37 -7.59 0.69 19.04
N LYS A 38 -7.81 1.40 17.94
CA LYS A 38 -8.54 0.88 16.78
C LYS A 38 -7.54 0.56 15.66
N ALA A 39 -7.40 -0.73 15.34
CA ALA A 39 -6.55 -1.18 14.24
C ALA A 39 -6.99 -0.55 12.92
N ARG A 40 -6.02 -0.07 12.15
CA ARG A 40 -6.23 0.54 10.83
C ARG A 40 -5.65 -0.36 9.76
N ASP A 41 -6.23 -0.32 8.62
CA ASP A 41 -5.69 -0.88 7.37
C ASP A 41 -6.32 -0.12 6.21
N PHE A 42 -5.86 -0.34 5.00
CA PHE A 42 -6.51 0.18 3.81
C PHE A 42 -6.74 -0.94 2.79
N ASP A 43 -7.75 -0.74 1.95
CA ASP A 43 -8.02 -1.65 0.85
C ASP A 43 -6.93 -1.49 -0.22
N PHE A 44 -5.97 -2.41 -0.20
CA PHE A 44 -4.84 -2.41 -1.12
C PHE A 44 -5.28 -2.50 -2.59
N GLU A 45 -6.30 -3.28 -2.88
CA GLU A 45 -6.80 -3.45 -4.24
C GLU A 45 -7.39 -2.14 -4.79
N THR A 46 -8.20 -1.46 -3.99
CA THR A 46 -8.74 -0.14 -4.36
C THR A 46 -7.63 0.88 -4.55
N ALA A 47 -6.69 0.97 -3.62
CA ALA A 47 -5.55 1.88 -3.73
C ALA A 47 -4.67 1.58 -4.95
N LEU A 48 -4.49 0.30 -5.29
CA LEU A 48 -3.74 -0.12 -6.46
C LEU A 48 -4.46 0.27 -7.77
N ASN A 49 -5.77 0.08 -7.82
CA ASN A 49 -6.59 0.47 -8.97
C ASN A 49 -6.58 1.99 -9.19
N GLU A 50 -6.66 2.78 -8.13
CA GLU A 50 -6.50 4.24 -8.19
C GLU A 50 -5.12 4.64 -8.71
N ALA A 51 -4.07 4.00 -8.23
CA ALA A 51 -2.71 4.24 -8.68
C ALA A 51 -2.52 3.88 -10.17
N ARG A 52 -3.20 2.81 -10.63
CA ARG A 52 -3.19 2.36 -12.02
C ARG A 52 -3.96 3.30 -12.95
N ALA A 53 -5.06 3.84 -12.49
CA ALA A 53 -5.89 4.79 -13.26
C ALA A 53 -5.22 6.16 -13.48
N GLY A 54 -4.04 6.39 -12.93
CA GLY A 54 -3.26 7.60 -13.16
C GLY A 54 -3.43 8.70 -12.11
N GLY A 55 -4.00 8.35 -10.97
CA GLY A 55 -4.17 9.28 -9.85
C GLY A 55 -5.59 9.87 -9.77
N PRO A 56 -5.81 10.78 -8.85
CA PRO A 56 -7.14 11.33 -8.59
C PRO A 56 -7.75 11.91 -9.85
N LEU A 57 -9.06 11.77 -9.97
CA LEU A 57 -9.85 12.33 -11.04
C LEU A 57 -9.36 13.77 -11.34
N ARG A 58 -8.94 13.97 -12.58
CA ARG A 58 -8.44 15.27 -13.01
C ARG A 58 -9.56 16.28 -12.84
N GLN A 59 -9.36 17.22 -11.94
CA GLN A 59 -10.29 18.30 -11.72
C GLN A 59 -10.27 19.20 -12.96
N THR A 60 -11.27 19.06 -13.82
CA THR A 60 -11.40 19.84 -15.04
C THR A 60 -12.10 21.17 -14.82
N ASP A 61 -12.74 21.35 -13.65
CA ASP A 61 -13.41 22.60 -13.25
C ASP A 61 -13.19 22.83 -11.75
N ALA A 62 -12.91 24.07 -11.35
CA ALA A 62 -12.72 24.48 -9.97
C ALA A 62 -13.95 24.24 -9.08
N ARG A 63 -15.11 23.96 -9.66
CA ARG A 63 -16.35 23.62 -8.96
C ARG A 63 -16.47 22.13 -8.66
N HIS A 64 -15.63 21.28 -9.24
CA HIS A 64 -15.60 19.87 -8.91
C HIS A 64 -14.97 19.72 -7.53
N LEU A 65 -15.72 19.15 -6.61
CA LEU A 65 -15.19 18.72 -5.31
C LEU A 65 -14.04 17.75 -5.60
N SER A 66 -12.82 18.16 -5.29
CA SER A 66 -11.71 17.22 -5.27
C SER A 66 -12.06 16.18 -4.20
N ALA A 67 -12.25 14.92 -4.59
CA ALA A 67 -12.13 13.83 -3.65
C ALA A 67 -10.79 14.04 -2.97
N ALA A 68 -10.80 14.21 -1.65
CA ALA A 68 -9.65 14.59 -0.86
C ALA A 68 -8.43 13.77 -1.30
N THR A 69 -7.54 14.43 -1.98
CA THR A 69 -6.30 13.92 -2.52
C THR A 69 -5.30 13.70 -1.38
N GLY A 70 -5.63 12.78 -0.54
CA GLY A 70 -4.65 12.29 0.41
C GLY A 70 -4.62 10.79 0.26
N GLY A 71 -3.48 10.20 0.23
CA GLY A 71 -3.33 8.75 0.29
C GLY A 71 -3.93 8.10 1.55
N ASP A 72 -4.86 8.77 2.18
CA ASP A 72 -5.67 8.31 3.31
C ASP A 72 -7.11 7.94 2.90
N ALA A 73 -7.50 8.18 1.65
CA ALA A 73 -8.87 7.99 1.20
C ALA A 73 -9.36 6.53 1.29
N ALA A 74 -8.45 5.58 1.30
CA ALA A 74 -8.75 4.16 1.42
C ALA A 74 -8.48 3.60 2.83
N MET A 75 -8.12 4.44 3.80
CA MET A 75 -7.83 3.98 5.16
C MET A 75 -9.12 3.76 5.93
N GLY A 76 -9.31 2.55 6.42
CA GLY A 76 -10.45 2.15 7.23
C GLY A 76 -10.03 1.55 8.56
N TYR A 77 -11.01 1.34 9.41
CA TYR A 77 -10.83 0.59 10.65
C TYR A 77 -11.12 -0.88 10.42
N ARG A 78 -10.28 -1.74 10.96
CA ARG A 78 -10.50 -3.18 10.90
C ARG A 78 -11.55 -3.59 11.92
N VAL A 79 -12.49 -4.45 11.49
CA VAL A 79 -13.46 -5.09 12.38
C VAL A 79 -12.81 -6.35 12.95
N PRO A 80 -12.65 -6.48 14.28
CA PRO A 80 -12.06 -7.67 14.88
C PRO A 80 -13.02 -8.85 14.81
N VAL A 81 -12.47 -10.06 14.68
CA VAL A 81 -13.24 -11.31 14.79
C VAL A 81 -13.59 -11.56 16.25
N THR A 82 -12.67 -11.25 17.15
CA THR A 82 -12.86 -11.40 18.60
C THR A 82 -12.75 -10.04 19.28
N ALA A 83 -13.81 -9.63 19.99
CA ALA A 83 -13.79 -8.39 20.73
C ALA A 83 -12.92 -8.50 22.00
N ALA A 84 -12.07 -7.51 22.24
CA ALA A 84 -11.32 -7.38 23.48
C ALA A 84 -12.09 -6.56 24.51
N LEU A 85 -11.90 -6.88 25.79
CA LEU A 85 -12.57 -6.20 26.91
C LEU A 85 -12.15 -4.73 27.05
N ASP A 86 -10.93 -4.37 26.65
CA ASP A 86 -10.38 -3.01 26.68
C ASP A 86 -10.75 -2.16 25.46
N GLY A 87 -11.54 -2.70 24.54
CA GLY A 87 -11.94 -2.02 23.29
C GLY A 87 -10.84 -1.96 22.22
N ASN A 88 -9.71 -2.62 22.42
CA ASN A 88 -8.65 -2.75 21.43
C ASN A 88 -9.08 -3.68 20.31
N THR A 89 -8.96 -3.25 19.05
CA THR A 89 -9.34 -4.06 17.89
C THR A 89 -8.16 -4.73 17.20
N VAL A 90 -6.95 -4.60 17.76
CA VAL A 90 -5.75 -5.27 17.25
C VAL A 90 -5.79 -6.75 17.62
N GLU A 91 -5.65 -7.59 16.61
CA GLU A 91 -5.48 -9.05 16.77
C GLU A 91 -4.04 -9.40 16.41
N PRO A 92 -3.13 -9.57 17.39
CA PRO A 92 -1.69 -9.69 17.14
C PRO A 92 -1.32 -10.78 16.13
N GLY A 93 -2.00 -11.92 16.19
CA GLY A 93 -1.76 -13.03 15.24
C GLY A 93 -2.13 -12.67 13.81
N VAL A 94 -3.24 -11.99 13.61
CA VAL A 94 -3.70 -11.51 12.29
C VAL A 94 -2.75 -10.44 11.77
N GLU A 95 -2.39 -9.46 12.60
CA GLU A 95 -1.47 -8.37 12.21
C GLU A 95 -0.09 -8.90 11.81
N GLN A 96 0.45 -9.86 12.55
CA GLN A 96 1.73 -10.48 12.23
C GLN A 96 1.69 -11.27 10.93
N MET A 97 0.60 -11.99 10.67
CA MET A 97 0.39 -12.71 9.41
C MET A 97 0.33 -11.75 8.24
N GLU A 98 -0.48 -10.71 8.33
CA GLU A 98 -0.61 -9.67 7.30
C GLU A 98 0.71 -8.93 7.06
N PHE A 99 1.43 -8.63 8.14
CA PHE A 99 2.75 -8.00 8.04
C PHE A 99 3.76 -8.89 7.30
N SER A 100 3.81 -10.18 7.64
CA SER A 100 4.71 -11.15 7.00
C SER A 100 4.35 -11.32 5.51
N GLU A 101 3.07 -11.47 5.20
CA GLU A 101 2.60 -11.59 3.81
C GLU A 101 2.95 -10.33 3.00
N ASN A 102 2.70 -9.15 3.56
CA ASN A 102 3.00 -7.90 2.88
C ASN A 102 4.52 -7.69 2.70
N THR A 103 5.34 -8.15 3.64
CA THR A 103 6.80 -8.13 3.53
C THR A 103 7.27 -8.99 2.36
N LEU A 104 6.73 -10.20 2.21
CA LEU A 104 7.03 -11.08 1.07
C LEU A 104 6.62 -10.44 -0.25
N ARG A 105 5.45 -9.84 -0.31
CA ARG A 105 4.97 -9.13 -1.50
C ARG A 105 5.88 -7.95 -1.86
N TYR A 106 6.32 -7.19 -0.88
CA TYR A 106 7.27 -6.09 -1.07
C TYR A 106 8.60 -6.58 -1.64
N GLN A 107 9.17 -7.62 -1.06
CA GLN A 107 10.42 -8.21 -1.53
C GLN A 107 10.28 -8.76 -2.96
N THR A 108 9.19 -9.43 -3.27
CA THR A 108 8.90 -9.94 -4.61
C THR A 108 8.80 -8.79 -5.63
N SER A 109 8.08 -7.73 -5.29
CA SER A 109 7.94 -6.55 -6.15
C SER A 109 9.28 -5.87 -6.39
N LEU A 110 10.12 -5.78 -5.36
CA LEU A 110 11.46 -5.21 -5.46
C LEU A 110 12.37 -6.05 -6.36
N GLN A 111 12.31 -7.39 -6.24
CA GLN A 111 13.06 -8.30 -7.12
C GLN A 111 12.61 -8.20 -8.59
N LEU A 112 11.30 -8.08 -8.83
CA LEU A 112 10.76 -7.90 -10.17
C LEU A 112 11.24 -6.58 -10.80
N LEU A 113 11.24 -5.50 -10.02
CA LEU A 113 11.76 -4.21 -10.45
C LEU A 113 13.25 -4.30 -10.81
N ASN A 114 14.05 -4.89 -9.93
CA ASN A 114 15.49 -5.07 -10.17
C ASN A 114 15.77 -5.90 -11.42
N ARG A 115 15.02 -6.98 -11.66
CA ARG A 115 15.15 -7.80 -12.89
C ARG A 115 14.77 -6.98 -14.12
N GLY A 116 13.70 -6.18 -14.04
CA GLY A 116 13.31 -5.29 -15.14
C GLY A 116 14.41 -4.28 -15.48
N ILE A 117 15.00 -3.64 -14.49
CA ILE A 117 16.11 -2.70 -14.67
C ILE A 117 17.33 -3.39 -15.25
N SER A 118 17.71 -4.56 -14.71
CA SER A 118 18.87 -5.34 -15.22
C SER A 118 18.67 -5.76 -16.67
N GLY A 119 17.46 -6.23 -17.01
CA GLY A 119 17.11 -6.59 -18.38
C GLY A 119 17.23 -5.43 -19.35
N LEU A 120 16.79 -4.23 -18.95
CA LEU A 120 16.95 -3.03 -19.75
C LEU A 120 18.41 -2.62 -19.91
N MET A 121 19.20 -2.69 -18.85
CA MET A 121 20.62 -2.37 -18.91
C MET A 121 21.36 -3.35 -19.86
N THR A 122 21.03 -4.62 -19.81
CA THR A 122 21.54 -5.63 -20.75
C THR A 122 21.16 -5.31 -22.20
N ALA A 123 19.90 -4.97 -22.44
CA ALA A 123 19.44 -4.60 -23.78
C ALA A 123 20.13 -3.34 -24.32
N ILE A 124 20.37 -2.34 -23.48
CA ILE A 124 21.06 -1.10 -23.87
C ILE A 124 22.55 -1.33 -24.14
N LYS A 125 23.21 -2.17 -23.33
CA LYS A 125 24.63 -2.49 -23.50
C LYS A 125 24.90 -3.46 -24.66
N GLY A 126 23.90 -4.20 -25.09
CA GLY A 126 24.02 -5.19 -26.17
C GLY A 126 24.78 -6.45 -25.79
N GLU A 127 24.87 -6.76 -24.49
CA GLU A 127 25.53 -7.96 -23.96
C GLU A 127 24.50 -8.95 -23.43
#